data_bfcd42431e540f6b85c50ef63b264b70
#
_entry.id   bfcd42431e540f6b85c50ef63b264b70
#
_cell.length_a   1.000
_cell.length_b   1.000
_cell.length_c   1.000
_cell.angle_alpha   90.00
_cell.angle_beta   90.00
_cell.angle_gamma   90.00
#
_symmetry.space_group_name_H-M   'P 1'
#
loop_
_entity.id
_entity.type
_entity.pdbx_description
1 polymer ?
#
loop_
_entity_poly.entity_id
_entity_poly.type
_entity_poly.pdbx_seq_one_letter_code
_entity_poly.pdbx_strand_id
1 'polypeptide(L)'
;MPAACSRPVRSLRLPVCCLIALCALVSNSPAIAQDKNLLDLEKFELKFGFIKLTDCAPIVIAKEKGFFEEEGLQVEVIAQPNWKTLLDNVISGELDGAHMLSGQPIAATIGFGTKAHVITAYTMDLNGNGITVSNTIWERMQENDPDLLASQPQHPISADSLKPVVEELLDEGEKLQMGMVFPVSTHNYELRYWLAASGIHPGMYTKSDIGGRTDADVELSVTPPPMMPATLEAGNIQGYCVGEPWNQQAVAKGIGVPVTTNYDVWKNNPEKVFGVTKQWADENPQTHLAVIKALIMAGQWLDETDDNGKLVNREEAARILSRSDYVGADFDVIRNSMTGFFYFQQTDKREMPDFNVFFKHDCTYPWYSDGVWFLTQMRRWGQITEPKPDAWYHETAKKVYQPEIYLEAARMLVDEGLLDEDKVPWDTDGYKQPTDEFIDGITYDGKKPLEYLKAHQIGNKD
;
A
#
# COMPACT_ATOMS: atom_id res chain seq x y z
N MET A 1 -8.17 -21.04 -80.54
CA MET A 1 -7.55 -21.16 -81.89
C MET A 1 -7.07 -19.81 -82.38
N PRO A 2 -6.00 -19.69 -83.07
CA PRO A 2 -4.62 -20.09 -82.79
C PRO A 2 -3.71 -18.80 -82.77
N ALA A 3 -2.45 -18.72 -82.62
CA ALA A 3 -1.33 -19.56 -82.94
C ALA A 3 -0.06 -19.02 -82.23
N ALA A 4 0.82 -19.88 -82.04
CA ALA A 4 2.19 -19.68 -81.57
C ALA A 4 3.06 -18.95 -82.60
N CYS A 5 4.13 -18.27 -82.17
CA CYS A 5 5.37 -18.26 -82.96
C CYS A 5 6.58 -18.02 -82.07
N SER A 6 7.55 -18.78 -82.34
CA SER A 6 8.81 -19.14 -81.65
C SER A 6 9.99 -18.22 -81.95
N ARG A 7 10.88 -18.02 -80.90
CA ARG A 7 12.37 -18.02 -80.83
C ARG A 7 13.18 -17.10 -81.81
N PRO A 8 14.46 -16.74 -81.45
CA PRO A 8 15.48 -17.47 -80.72
C PRO A 8 16.42 -16.61 -79.79
N VAL A 9 17.15 -17.39 -79.02
CA VAL A 9 18.28 -17.14 -78.15
C VAL A 9 19.43 -16.34 -78.82
N ARG A 10 20.02 -15.40 -78.12
CA ARG A 10 21.44 -15.01 -78.30
C ARG A 10 22.11 -14.81 -76.95
N SER A 11 23.06 -15.67 -76.68
CA SER A 11 24.03 -15.64 -75.59
C SER A 11 25.04 -14.45 -75.80
N LEU A 12 25.28 -13.66 -74.76
CA LEU A 12 26.49 -12.85 -74.68
C LEU A 12 27.13 -13.09 -73.32
N ARG A 13 28.31 -13.66 -73.36
CA ARG A 13 29.24 -13.80 -72.23
C ARG A 13 30.03 -12.49 -72.15
N LEU A 14 30.20 -11.93 -70.91
CA LEU A 14 31.31 -11.04 -70.51
C LEU A 14 31.37 -10.91 -69.01
N PRO A 15 32.45 -10.35 -68.37
CA PRO A 15 33.31 -11.18 -67.57
C PRO A 15 33.16 -10.92 -66.05
N VAL A 16 33.68 -11.88 -65.31
CA VAL A 16 33.78 -11.87 -63.84
C VAL A 16 34.74 -10.75 -63.42
N CYS A 17 34.21 -9.70 -62.71
CA CYS A 17 35.02 -8.83 -61.87
C CYS A 17 34.80 -9.27 -60.42
N CYS A 18 35.81 -9.89 -59.82
CA CYS A 18 35.88 -10.12 -58.38
C CYS A 18 35.96 -8.79 -57.63
N LEU A 19 34.87 -8.41 -56.98
CA LEU A 19 34.93 -7.45 -55.89
C LEU A 19 34.89 -8.22 -54.59
N ILE A 20 36.01 -8.27 -53.90
CA ILE A 20 36.14 -8.78 -52.53
C ILE A 20 35.51 -7.67 -51.64
N ALA A 21 34.26 -7.91 -51.24
CA ALA A 21 33.64 -7.13 -50.16
C ALA A 21 34.14 -7.70 -48.83
N LEU A 22 34.97 -6.95 -48.13
CA LEU A 22 35.41 -7.21 -46.78
C LEU A 22 34.21 -6.98 -45.86
N CYS A 23 33.44 -8.05 -45.56
CA CYS A 23 32.45 -8.04 -44.47
C CYS A 23 33.22 -7.97 -43.14
N ALA A 24 33.29 -6.76 -42.56
CA ALA A 24 33.64 -6.63 -41.16
C ALA A 24 32.53 -7.32 -40.32
N LEU A 25 32.80 -8.53 -39.86
CA LEU A 25 32.06 -9.19 -38.82
C LEU A 25 32.24 -8.34 -37.54
N VAL A 26 31.26 -7.48 -37.24
CA VAL A 26 31.09 -6.94 -35.90
C VAL A 26 30.66 -8.12 -35.07
N SER A 27 31.61 -8.72 -34.35
CA SER A 27 31.34 -9.66 -33.30
C SER A 27 30.60 -8.91 -32.19
N ASN A 28 29.27 -8.95 -32.20
CA ASN A 28 28.53 -8.72 -30.99
C ASN A 28 28.91 -9.90 -30.06
N SER A 29 29.93 -9.73 -29.24
CA SER A 29 30.09 -10.55 -28.06
C SER A 29 28.85 -10.35 -27.22
N PRO A 30 28.09 -11.41 -26.86
CA PRO A 30 27.12 -11.27 -25.83
C PRO A 30 27.88 -10.74 -24.60
N ALA A 31 27.40 -9.67 -24.01
CA ALA A 31 27.84 -9.29 -22.68
C ALA A 31 27.74 -10.59 -21.84
N ILE A 32 28.86 -11.01 -21.29
CA ILE A 32 28.90 -12.10 -20.34
C ILE A 32 28.00 -11.59 -19.22
N ALA A 33 26.79 -12.16 -19.15
CA ALA A 33 26.00 -12.05 -17.95
C ALA A 33 26.93 -12.54 -16.83
N GLN A 34 27.28 -11.64 -15.92
CA GLN A 34 28.01 -12.01 -14.73
C GLN A 34 27.13 -13.07 -14.07
N ASP A 35 27.64 -14.29 -13.88
CA ASP A 35 26.90 -15.36 -13.23
C ASP A 35 26.49 -14.80 -11.86
N LYS A 36 25.22 -14.37 -11.73
CA LYS A 36 24.65 -13.90 -10.48
C LYS A 36 24.72 -15.08 -9.51
N ASN A 37 25.40 -14.92 -8.40
CA ASN A 37 25.55 -16.00 -7.42
C ASN A 37 24.20 -16.10 -6.67
N LEU A 38 23.27 -16.90 -7.23
CA LEU A 38 21.96 -17.13 -6.62
C LEU A 38 22.10 -17.78 -5.24
N LEU A 39 21.21 -17.42 -4.34
CA LEU A 39 21.10 -18.06 -3.03
C LEU A 39 20.70 -19.54 -3.17
N ASP A 40 21.10 -20.37 -2.23
CA ASP A 40 20.68 -21.79 -2.16
C ASP A 40 19.28 -21.84 -1.53
N LEU A 41 18.27 -21.71 -2.38
CA LEU A 41 16.87 -21.54 -1.97
C LEU A 41 16.30 -22.85 -1.40
N GLU A 42 15.68 -22.77 -0.22
CA GLU A 42 14.96 -23.91 0.38
C GLU A 42 13.67 -24.21 -0.37
N LYS A 43 13.04 -23.18 -0.93
CA LYS A 43 11.81 -23.26 -1.72
C LYS A 43 11.84 -22.23 -2.84
N PHE A 44 11.60 -22.63 -4.09
CA PHE A 44 11.62 -21.72 -5.23
C PHE A 44 10.23 -21.48 -5.86
N GLU A 45 9.28 -22.40 -5.71
CA GLU A 45 7.88 -22.21 -6.14
C GLU A 45 7.07 -21.62 -4.99
N LEU A 46 6.60 -20.38 -5.15
CA LEU A 46 5.94 -19.61 -4.08
C LEU A 46 4.58 -19.11 -4.52
N LYS A 47 3.67 -18.97 -3.55
CA LYS A 47 2.34 -18.37 -3.72
C LYS A 47 2.17 -17.18 -2.82
N PHE A 48 1.92 -16.01 -3.40
CA PHE A 48 1.67 -14.78 -2.65
C PHE A 48 0.24 -14.29 -2.84
N GLY A 49 -0.41 -13.96 -1.71
CA GLY A 49 -1.76 -13.42 -1.71
C GLY A 49 -1.78 -11.89 -1.77
N PHE A 50 -2.81 -11.31 -2.39
CA PHE A 50 -3.02 -9.87 -2.37
C PHE A 50 -4.52 -9.51 -2.38
N ILE A 51 -4.85 -8.29 -1.95
CA ILE A 51 -6.16 -7.67 -2.11
C ILE A 51 -6.09 -6.67 -3.26
N LYS A 52 -7.19 -6.54 -4.03
CA LYS A 52 -7.30 -5.67 -5.21
C LYS A 52 -7.26 -4.18 -4.83
N LEU A 53 -6.05 -3.69 -4.63
CA LEU A 53 -5.67 -2.32 -4.29
C LEU A 53 -4.36 -1.99 -5.01
N THR A 54 -4.09 -0.71 -5.29
CA THR A 54 -2.86 -0.29 -5.99
C THR A 54 -1.59 -0.52 -5.18
N ASP A 55 -1.71 -0.60 -3.86
CA ASP A 55 -0.61 -0.87 -2.92
C ASP A 55 -0.07 -2.31 -2.97
N CYS A 56 -0.72 -3.24 -3.71
CA CYS A 56 -0.14 -4.53 -4.05
C CYS A 56 0.97 -4.43 -5.13
N ALA A 57 1.22 -3.22 -5.66
CA ALA A 57 2.15 -3.00 -6.77
C ALA A 57 3.53 -3.65 -6.59
N PRO A 58 4.21 -3.60 -5.42
CA PRO A 58 5.54 -4.21 -5.28
C PRO A 58 5.55 -5.71 -5.62
N ILE A 59 4.56 -6.49 -5.16
CA ILE A 59 4.48 -7.93 -5.45
C ILE A 59 4.18 -8.17 -6.94
N VAL A 60 3.22 -7.41 -7.49
CA VAL A 60 2.81 -7.55 -8.90
C VAL A 60 3.95 -7.15 -9.84
N ILE A 61 4.63 -6.04 -9.55
CA ILE A 61 5.75 -5.54 -10.36
C ILE A 61 6.96 -6.47 -10.24
N ALA A 62 7.27 -6.99 -9.05
CA ALA A 62 8.35 -7.96 -8.90
C ALA A 62 8.15 -9.19 -9.80
N LYS A 63 6.90 -9.66 -9.95
CA LYS A 63 6.55 -10.74 -10.89
C LYS A 63 6.64 -10.30 -12.34
N GLU A 64 5.97 -9.21 -12.72
CA GLU A 64 5.82 -8.82 -14.12
C GLU A 64 7.10 -8.25 -14.75
N LYS A 65 8.01 -7.74 -13.94
CA LYS A 65 9.34 -7.27 -14.37
C LYS A 65 10.42 -8.32 -14.26
N GLY A 66 10.11 -9.51 -13.73
CA GLY A 66 11.05 -10.63 -13.63
C GLY A 66 11.99 -10.56 -12.43
N PHE A 67 11.78 -9.65 -11.45
CA PHE A 67 12.66 -9.53 -10.30
C PHE A 67 12.66 -10.78 -9.40
N PHE A 68 11.54 -11.51 -9.34
CA PHE A 68 11.51 -12.80 -8.66
C PHE A 68 12.33 -13.85 -9.41
N GLU A 69 12.19 -13.92 -10.73
CA GLU A 69 12.93 -14.84 -11.58
C GLU A 69 14.44 -14.56 -11.57
N GLU A 70 14.84 -13.30 -11.45
CA GLU A 70 16.25 -12.90 -11.30
C GLU A 70 16.87 -13.41 -10.00
N GLU A 71 16.07 -13.65 -8.96
CA GLU A 71 16.47 -14.26 -7.69
C GLU A 71 16.23 -15.79 -7.67
N GLY A 72 15.87 -16.40 -8.81
CA GLY A 72 15.62 -17.84 -8.93
C GLY A 72 14.25 -18.29 -8.41
N LEU A 73 13.31 -17.37 -8.17
CA LEU A 73 11.99 -17.65 -7.63
C LEU A 73 10.94 -17.76 -8.75
N GLN A 74 9.99 -18.69 -8.60
CA GLN A 74 8.79 -18.83 -9.42
C GLN A 74 7.57 -18.46 -8.57
N VAL A 75 6.99 -17.29 -8.80
CA VAL A 75 5.95 -16.74 -7.94
C VAL A 75 4.60 -16.70 -8.63
N GLU A 76 3.60 -17.32 -8.01
CA GLU A 76 2.19 -17.14 -8.35
C GLU A 76 1.59 -16.05 -7.43
N VAL A 77 0.96 -15.02 -8.02
CA VAL A 77 0.31 -13.92 -7.29
C VAL A 77 -1.19 -14.09 -7.38
N ILE A 78 -1.88 -14.27 -6.24
CA ILE A 78 -3.27 -14.75 -6.17
C ILE A 78 -4.16 -13.75 -5.42
N ALA A 79 -5.15 -13.19 -6.12
CA ALA A 79 -6.13 -12.31 -5.50
C ALA A 79 -6.96 -13.04 -4.42
N GLN A 80 -7.11 -12.40 -3.27
CA GLN A 80 -7.89 -12.92 -2.14
C GLN A 80 -9.19 -12.11 -1.96
N PRO A 81 -10.26 -12.74 -1.46
CA PRO A 81 -11.57 -12.07 -1.37
C PRO A 81 -11.63 -11.02 -0.25
N ASN A 82 -10.87 -11.18 0.81
CA ASN A 82 -10.83 -10.29 1.96
C ASN A 82 -9.59 -10.54 2.85
N TRP A 83 -9.32 -9.60 3.76
CA TRP A 83 -8.15 -9.62 4.65
C TRP A 83 -8.11 -10.80 5.61
N LYS A 84 -9.28 -11.28 6.07
CA LYS A 84 -9.34 -12.45 6.95
C LYS A 84 -8.91 -13.72 6.22
N THR A 85 -9.47 -13.98 5.05
CA THR A 85 -9.13 -15.15 4.23
C THR A 85 -7.66 -15.11 3.82
N LEU A 86 -7.13 -13.93 3.46
CA LEU A 86 -5.71 -13.76 3.14
C LEU A 86 -4.81 -14.18 4.30
N LEU A 87 -5.08 -13.68 5.51
CA LEU A 87 -4.32 -14.04 6.72
C LEU A 87 -4.44 -15.53 7.05
N ASP A 88 -5.65 -16.08 7.01
CA ASP A 88 -5.89 -17.50 7.29
C ASP A 88 -5.12 -18.41 6.30
N ASN A 89 -5.05 -18.03 5.02
CA ASN A 89 -4.31 -18.78 4.00
C ASN A 89 -2.79 -18.71 4.20
N VAL A 90 -2.25 -17.60 4.71
CA VAL A 90 -0.83 -17.53 5.10
C VAL A 90 -0.56 -18.39 6.34
N ILE A 91 -1.44 -18.35 7.32
CA ILE A 91 -1.29 -19.14 8.56
C ILE A 91 -1.38 -20.64 8.28
N SER A 92 -2.24 -21.06 7.35
CA SER A 92 -2.40 -22.47 6.98
C SER A 92 -1.31 -22.99 6.03
N GLY A 93 -0.51 -22.11 5.43
CA GLY A 93 0.51 -22.47 4.43
C GLY A 93 -0.03 -22.68 3.01
N GLU A 94 -1.29 -22.32 2.74
CA GLU A 94 -1.84 -22.23 1.37
C GLU A 94 -1.19 -21.10 0.57
N LEU A 95 -0.75 -20.05 1.28
CA LEU A 95 0.09 -18.97 0.77
C LEU A 95 1.41 -18.94 1.55
N ASP A 96 2.50 -18.72 0.87
CA ASP A 96 3.84 -18.57 1.47
C ASP A 96 4.00 -17.19 2.14
N GLY A 97 3.37 -16.18 1.58
CA GLY A 97 3.38 -14.82 2.08
C GLY A 97 2.25 -14.00 1.44
N ALA A 98 2.08 -12.78 1.91
CA ALA A 98 1.03 -11.92 1.37
C ALA A 98 1.26 -10.43 1.60
N HIS A 99 0.66 -9.64 0.74
CA HIS A 99 0.32 -8.24 0.93
C HIS A 99 -0.64 -8.11 2.11
N MET A 100 -0.18 -7.58 3.24
CA MET A 100 -0.96 -7.48 4.48
C MET A 100 -1.12 -6.04 4.92
N LEU A 101 -2.22 -5.75 5.61
CA LEU A 101 -2.34 -4.53 6.40
C LEU A 101 -1.23 -4.50 7.46
N SER A 102 -0.55 -3.37 7.65
CA SER A 102 0.59 -3.27 8.59
C SER A 102 0.22 -3.68 10.03
N GLY A 103 -1.03 -3.51 10.43
CA GLY A 103 -1.53 -3.96 11.75
C GLY A 103 -1.85 -5.45 11.85
N GLN A 104 -1.97 -6.20 10.74
CA GLN A 104 -2.38 -7.63 10.79
C GLN A 104 -1.33 -8.54 11.42
N PRO A 105 -0.03 -8.48 11.10
CA PRO A 105 0.99 -9.30 11.76
C PRO A 105 1.04 -9.05 13.28
N ILE A 106 0.89 -7.80 13.69
CA ILE A 106 0.83 -7.40 15.11
C ILE A 106 -0.39 -8.02 15.79
N ALA A 107 -1.57 -7.82 15.20
CA ALA A 107 -2.84 -8.33 15.73
C ALA A 107 -2.82 -9.85 15.88
N ALA A 108 -2.33 -10.58 14.87
CA ALA A 108 -2.17 -12.03 14.92
C ALA A 108 -1.19 -12.45 16.04
N THR A 109 -0.06 -11.75 16.18
CA THR A 109 0.96 -12.08 17.19
C THR A 109 0.47 -11.85 18.62
N ILE A 110 -0.31 -10.79 18.89
CA ILE A 110 -0.89 -10.55 20.21
C ILE A 110 -2.18 -11.36 20.46
N GLY A 111 -2.75 -11.99 19.42
CA GLY A 111 -3.95 -12.83 19.51
C GLY A 111 -5.26 -12.04 19.45
N PHE A 112 -5.29 -10.88 18.79
CA PHE A 112 -6.53 -10.19 18.47
C PHE A 112 -7.13 -10.80 17.18
N GLY A 113 -8.27 -11.45 17.31
CA GLY A 113 -8.87 -12.27 16.27
C GLY A 113 -8.22 -13.66 16.19
N THR A 114 -7.38 -13.91 15.18
CA THR A 114 -6.62 -15.17 15.04
C THR A 114 -5.26 -15.04 15.75
N LYS A 115 -4.80 -16.11 16.39
CA LYS A 115 -3.48 -16.12 17.05
C LYS A 115 -2.47 -16.90 16.21
N ALA A 116 -1.49 -16.21 15.70
CA ALA A 116 -0.35 -16.78 14.96
C ALA A 116 0.85 -15.83 15.04
N HIS A 117 2.06 -16.36 15.03
CA HIS A 117 3.26 -15.53 14.94
C HIS A 117 3.54 -15.20 13.47
N VAL A 118 3.14 -14.02 13.04
CA VAL A 118 3.36 -13.47 11.70
C VAL A 118 4.39 -12.35 11.83
N ILE A 119 5.33 -12.30 10.90
CA ILE A 119 6.40 -11.31 10.85
C ILE A 119 6.41 -10.57 9.52
N THR A 120 7.08 -9.43 9.49
CA THR A 120 7.40 -8.71 8.26
C THR A 120 8.85 -8.23 8.29
N ALA A 121 9.50 -8.35 7.14
CA ALA A 121 10.82 -7.79 6.87
C ALA A 121 10.77 -6.68 5.80
N TYR A 122 9.57 -6.27 5.35
CA TYR A 122 9.42 -5.32 4.25
C TYR A 122 8.11 -4.54 4.39
N THR A 123 8.19 -3.21 4.46
CA THR A 123 7.05 -2.31 4.29
C THR A 123 6.84 -2.07 2.80
N MET A 124 5.62 -2.29 2.31
CA MET A 124 5.33 -2.28 0.89
C MET A 124 5.09 -0.88 0.34
N ASP A 125 4.47 -0.02 1.15
CA ASP A 125 4.16 1.36 0.76
C ASP A 125 3.92 2.27 1.95
N LEU A 126 3.99 3.57 1.67
CA LEU A 126 3.51 4.63 2.55
C LEU A 126 2.32 5.32 1.90
N ASN A 127 1.37 5.78 2.72
CA ASN A 127 0.19 6.54 2.29
C ASN A 127 -0.75 5.71 1.39
N GLY A 128 -1.40 6.31 0.40
CA GLY A 128 -2.20 5.59 -0.62
C GLY A 128 -3.68 5.42 -0.27
N ASN A 129 -4.16 5.91 0.88
CA ASN A 129 -5.56 5.89 1.29
C ASN A 129 -6.22 7.26 1.18
N GLY A 130 -7.55 7.27 1.12
CA GLY A 130 -8.36 8.48 1.24
C GLY A 130 -9.64 8.24 2.04
N ILE A 131 -10.16 9.31 2.63
CA ILE A 131 -11.48 9.35 3.26
C ILE A 131 -12.42 10.03 2.28
N THR A 132 -13.43 9.30 1.82
CA THR A 132 -14.45 9.75 0.86
C THR A 132 -15.81 9.80 1.53
N VAL A 133 -16.56 10.87 1.33
CA VAL A 133 -17.97 11.00 1.73
C VAL A 133 -18.88 10.97 0.51
N SER A 134 -20.15 10.58 0.69
CA SER A 134 -21.16 10.62 -0.38
C SER A 134 -21.47 12.07 -0.77
N ASN A 135 -21.99 12.27 -1.98
CA ASN A 135 -22.41 13.60 -2.43
C ASN A 135 -23.42 14.25 -1.46
N THR A 136 -24.36 13.46 -0.92
CA THR A 136 -25.35 13.97 0.05
C THR A 136 -24.70 14.48 1.32
N ILE A 137 -23.68 13.79 1.85
CA ILE A 137 -22.93 14.28 3.01
C ILE A 137 -22.09 15.50 2.64
N TRP A 138 -21.46 15.48 1.45
CA TRP A 138 -20.69 16.62 0.96
C TRP A 138 -21.54 17.89 0.84
N GLU A 139 -22.75 17.80 0.28
CA GLU A 139 -23.70 18.92 0.20
C GLU A 139 -24.06 19.46 1.58
N ARG A 140 -24.36 18.57 2.55
CA ARG A 140 -24.63 18.99 3.94
C ARG A 140 -23.41 19.64 4.61
N MET A 141 -22.20 19.16 4.34
CA MET A 141 -20.97 19.80 4.83
C MET A 141 -20.81 21.21 4.24
N GLN A 142 -21.12 21.40 2.94
CA GLN A 142 -21.08 22.72 2.29
C GLN A 142 -22.13 23.70 2.83
N GLU A 143 -23.30 23.22 3.26
CA GLU A 143 -24.31 24.05 3.91
C GLU A 143 -23.82 24.57 5.25
N ASN A 144 -23.05 23.81 5.99
CA ASN A 144 -22.48 24.17 7.29
C ASN A 144 -21.13 24.89 7.20
N ASP A 145 -20.38 24.71 6.12
CA ASP A 145 -19.07 25.31 5.87
C ASP A 145 -18.99 25.92 4.46
N PRO A 146 -19.30 27.20 4.28
CA PRO A 146 -19.31 27.88 2.99
C PRO A 146 -17.95 27.89 2.26
N ASP A 147 -16.82 27.69 2.96
CA ASP A 147 -15.49 27.64 2.32
C ASP A 147 -15.36 26.41 1.42
N LEU A 148 -16.15 25.37 1.69
CA LEU A 148 -16.22 24.16 0.85
C LEU A 148 -16.96 24.37 -0.48
N LEU A 149 -17.62 25.52 -0.69
CA LEU A 149 -18.25 25.88 -1.97
C LEU A 149 -17.24 26.35 -3.03
N ALA A 150 -15.99 26.57 -2.63
CA ALA A 150 -14.94 26.90 -3.58
C ALA A 150 -14.73 25.75 -4.59
N SER A 151 -14.39 26.09 -5.84
CA SER A 151 -14.10 25.09 -6.88
C SER A 151 -12.90 24.21 -6.55
N GLN A 152 -12.01 24.69 -5.70
CA GLN A 152 -10.87 23.97 -5.11
C GLN A 152 -10.78 24.34 -3.63
N PRO A 153 -11.58 23.73 -2.75
CA PRO A 153 -11.54 24.02 -1.33
C PRO A 153 -10.16 23.62 -0.76
N GLN A 154 -9.75 24.29 0.30
CA GLN A 154 -8.46 23.99 0.93
C GLN A 154 -8.50 22.60 1.54
N HIS A 155 -7.50 21.79 1.25
CA HIS A 155 -7.25 20.47 1.86
C HIS A 155 -6.05 20.53 2.82
N PRO A 156 -6.03 19.65 3.85
CA PRO A 156 -7.05 18.65 4.19
C PRO A 156 -8.35 19.30 4.71
N ILE A 157 -9.49 18.65 4.46
CA ILE A 157 -10.76 19.03 5.06
C ILE A 157 -10.86 18.31 6.41
N SER A 158 -10.91 19.09 7.48
CA SER A 158 -11.10 18.58 8.84
C SER A 158 -12.49 17.98 9.02
N ALA A 159 -12.63 17.00 9.94
CA ALA A 159 -13.93 16.50 10.35
C ALA A 159 -14.77 17.55 11.13
N ASP A 160 -14.22 18.74 11.42
CA ASP A 160 -15.00 19.85 11.96
C ASP A 160 -16.14 20.25 11.03
N SER A 161 -15.94 20.22 9.71
CA SER A 161 -17.00 20.49 8.72
C SER A 161 -18.05 19.37 8.67
N LEU A 162 -17.71 18.14 9.07
CA LEU A 162 -18.64 17.00 9.18
C LEU A 162 -19.43 17.03 10.50
N LYS A 163 -18.86 17.60 11.56
CA LYS A 163 -19.43 17.51 12.92
C LYS A 163 -20.88 18.01 13.03
N PRO A 164 -21.28 19.17 12.44
CA PRO A 164 -22.68 19.59 12.48
C PRO A 164 -23.62 18.56 11.83
N VAL A 165 -23.19 17.90 10.74
CA VAL A 165 -23.99 16.86 10.07
C VAL A 165 -24.19 15.65 10.98
N VAL A 166 -23.14 15.25 11.73
CA VAL A 166 -23.22 14.16 12.72
C VAL A 166 -24.16 14.52 13.85
N GLU A 167 -24.06 15.74 14.39
CA GLU A 167 -24.92 16.23 15.48
C GLU A 167 -26.39 16.27 15.06
N GLU A 168 -26.71 16.73 13.85
CA GLU A 168 -28.07 16.70 13.29
C GLU A 168 -28.63 15.28 13.19
N LEU A 169 -27.84 14.34 12.68
CA LEU A 169 -28.27 12.93 12.58
C LEU A 169 -28.52 12.32 13.96
N LEU A 170 -27.68 12.62 14.95
CA LEU A 170 -27.86 12.15 16.32
C LEU A 170 -29.15 12.72 16.97
N ASP A 171 -29.49 13.99 16.69
CA ASP A 171 -30.73 14.62 17.15
C ASP A 171 -31.97 13.97 16.50
N GLU A 172 -31.85 13.46 15.28
CA GLU A 172 -32.86 12.66 14.57
C GLU A 172 -32.94 11.20 15.05
N GLY A 173 -32.00 10.77 15.92
CA GLY A 173 -31.89 9.40 16.41
C GLY A 173 -31.19 8.44 15.44
N GLU A 174 -30.49 9.00 14.46
CA GLU A 174 -29.72 8.27 13.46
C GLU A 174 -28.23 8.43 13.69
N LYS A 175 -27.41 7.57 13.07
CA LYS A 175 -25.95 7.64 13.09
C LYS A 175 -25.38 7.55 11.71
N LEU A 176 -24.38 8.37 11.45
CA LEU A 176 -23.61 8.28 10.21
C LEU A 176 -22.90 6.90 10.14
N GLN A 177 -23.04 6.20 9.01
CA GLN A 177 -22.41 4.92 8.77
C GLN A 177 -21.22 5.10 7.84
N MET A 178 -20.02 4.68 8.27
CA MET A 178 -18.82 4.74 7.45
C MET A 178 -18.16 3.37 7.28
N GLY A 179 -17.59 3.13 6.10
CA GLY A 179 -16.88 1.91 5.76
C GLY A 179 -15.40 1.97 6.15
N MET A 180 -14.87 0.87 6.68
CA MET A 180 -13.44 0.62 6.83
C MET A 180 -13.14 -0.81 6.38
N VAL A 181 -11.88 -1.13 6.06
CA VAL A 181 -11.57 -2.40 5.38
C VAL A 181 -11.36 -3.56 6.35
N PHE A 182 -10.86 -3.29 7.56
CA PHE A 182 -10.63 -4.30 8.61
C PHE A 182 -10.33 -3.65 9.96
N PRO A 183 -10.67 -4.27 11.10
CA PRO A 183 -10.52 -3.66 12.44
C PRO A 183 -9.10 -3.25 12.84
N VAL A 184 -8.08 -3.86 12.25
CA VAL A 184 -6.66 -3.58 12.55
C VAL A 184 -5.93 -2.93 11.37
N SER A 185 -6.68 -2.28 10.47
CA SER A 185 -6.14 -1.56 9.33
C SER A 185 -5.78 -0.13 9.65
N THR A 186 -4.83 0.43 8.93
CA THR A 186 -4.54 1.86 8.90
C THR A 186 -5.80 2.65 8.57
N HIS A 187 -6.59 2.21 7.59
CA HIS A 187 -7.88 2.81 7.23
C HIS A 187 -8.83 2.98 8.42
N ASN A 188 -8.95 1.96 9.29
CA ASN A 188 -9.79 2.04 10.50
C ASN A 188 -9.21 3.04 11.50
N TYR A 189 -7.90 3.00 11.72
CA TYR A 189 -7.27 3.87 12.72
C TYR A 189 -7.23 5.32 12.27
N GLU A 190 -6.98 5.59 10.99
CA GLU A 190 -6.94 6.94 10.44
C GLU A 190 -8.34 7.55 10.33
N LEU A 191 -9.36 6.77 9.95
CA LEU A 191 -10.74 7.23 9.98
C LEU A 191 -11.15 7.61 11.43
N ARG A 192 -10.81 6.77 12.40
CA ARG A 192 -11.02 7.06 13.84
C ARG A 192 -10.22 8.28 14.29
N TYR A 193 -8.99 8.43 13.78
CA TYR A 193 -8.12 9.55 14.11
C TYR A 193 -8.70 10.87 13.59
N TRP A 194 -9.09 10.91 12.31
CA TRP A 194 -9.70 12.07 11.67
C TRP A 194 -10.98 12.53 12.37
N LEU A 195 -11.88 11.59 12.71
CA LEU A 195 -13.10 11.88 13.46
C LEU A 195 -12.78 12.42 14.87
N ALA A 196 -11.90 11.74 15.60
CA ALA A 196 -11.55 12.08 16.97
C ALA A 196 -10.79 13.40 17.10
N ALA A 197 -9.99 13.81 16.10
CA ALA A 197 -9.31 15.09 16.05
C ALA A 197 -10.29 16.27 16.10
N SER A 198 -11.52 16.08 15.59
CA SER A 198 -12.61 17.08 15.63
C SER A 198 -13.62 16.83 16.77
N GLY A 199 -13.31 15.93 17.70
CA GLY A 199 -14.16 15.63 18.85
C GLY A 199 -15.39 14.78 18.55
N ILE A 200 -15.44 14.09 17.38
CA ILE A 200 -16.46 13.09 17.02
C ILE A 200 -16.00 11.73 17.55
N HIS A 201 -16.83 11.04 18.31
CA HIS A 201 -16.47 9.74 18.89
C HIS A 201 -16.69 8.60 17.89
N PRO A 202 -15.64 7.90 17.42
CA PRO A 202 -15.76 6.83 16.41
C PRO A 202 -16.12 5.46 17.00
N GLY A 203 -16.43 5.38 18.29
CA GLY A 203 -16.70 4.15 19.03
C GLY A 203 -15.47 3.47 19.62
N MET A 204 -15.70 2.51 20.51
CA MET A 204 -14.67 1.72 21.21
C MET A 204 -14.94 0.23 21.03
N TYR A 205 -13.86 -0.54 20.91
CA TYR A 205 -13.91 -2.01 21.01
C TYR A 205 -14.01 -2.40 22.48
N THR A 206 -14.90 -3.32 22.78
CA THR A 206 -15.06 -3.91 24.13
C THR A 206 -15.19 -5.42 24.03
N LYS A 207 -15.14 -6.12 25.17
CA LYS A 207 -15.39 -7.59 25.21
C LYS A 207 -16.78 -7.97 24.71
N SER A 208 -17.76 -7.08 24.88
CA SER A 208 -19.14 -7.27 24.44
C SER A 208 -19.43 -6.71 23.05
N ASP A 209 -18.57 -5.84 22.54
CA ASP A 209 -18.69 -5.22 21.22
C ASP A 209 -17.35 -5.27 20.48
N ILE A 210 -17.16 -6.36 19.73
CA ILE A 210 -15.98 -6.56 18.87
C ILE A 210 -16.07 -5.76 17.55
N GLY A 211 -17.19 -5.10 17.29
CA GLY A 211 -17.39 -4.20 16.14
C GLY A 211 -16.84 -2.81 16.38
N GLY A 212 -16.53 -2.45 17.64
CA GLY A 212 -15.95 -1.15 18.00
C GLY A 212 -16.94 0.01 17.90
N ARG A 213 -18.22 -0.20 18.27
CA ARG A 213 -19.31 0.79 18.16
C ARG A 213 -19.76 1.35 19.50
N THR A 214 -19.20 0.84 20.61
CA THR A 214 -19.55 1.34 21.94
C THR A 214 -19.28 2.84 22.02
N ASP A 215 -20.27 3.62 22.43
CA ASP A 215 -20.25 5.09 22.55
C ASP A 215 -19.99 5.84 21.22
N ALA A 216 -20.25 5.23 20.07
CA ALA A 216 -20.01 5.82 18.76
C ALA A 216 -21.03 6.91 18.41
N ASP A 217 -20.54 8.09 17.96
CA ASP A 217 -21.32 9.09 17.23
C ASP A 217 -21.44 8.70 15.74
N VAL A 218 -20.38 8.08 15.21
CA VAL A 218 -20.28 7.55 13.85
C VAL A 218 -19.97 6.05 13.93
N GLU A 219 -20.79 5.22 13.28
CA GLU A 219 -20.60 3.78 13.28
C GLU A 219 -19.73 3.32 12.10
N LEU A 220 -18.69 2.53 12.41
CA LEU A 220 -17.78 1.99 11.40
C LEU A 220 -18.09 0.52 11.13
N SER A 221 -18.13 0.16 9.84
CA SER A 221 -18.42 -1.19 9.39
C SER A 221 -17.37 -1.72 8.41
N VAL A 222 -17.11 -3.04 8.47
CA VAL A 222 -16.16 -3.69 7.55
C VAL A 222 -16.78 -3.84 6.18
N THR A 223 -16.14 -3.27 5.17
CA THR A 223 -16.51 -3.41 3.76
C THR A 223 -15.27 -3.76 2.94
N PRO A 224 -15.30 -4.81 2.11
CA PRO A 224 -14.17 -5.13 1.22
C PRO A 224 -13.85 -3.96 0.27
N PRO A 225 -12.56 -3.64 0.01
CA PRO A 225 -12.18 -2.48 -0.78
C PRO A 225 -12.89 -2.32 -2.13
N PRO A 226 -13.00 -3.36 -3.00
CA PRO A 226 -13.68 -3.20 -4.28
C PRO A 226 -15.19 -2.94 -4.17
N MET A 227 -15.78 -3.19 -3.00
CA MET A 227 -17.22 -2.98 -2.75
C MET A 227 -17.55 -1.59 -2.22
N MET A 228 -16.54 -0.82 -1.77
CA MET A 228 -16.74 0.50 -1.14
C MET A 228 -17.55 1.47 -2.02
N PRO A 229 -17.18 1.71 -3.32
CA PRO A 229 -17.94 2.62 -4.16
C PRO A 229 -19.40 2.18 -4.38
N ALA A 230 -19.63 0.90 -4.60
CA ALA A 230 -21.00 0.38 -4.79
C ALA A 230 -21.83 0.46 -3.50
N THR A 231 -21.22 0.25 -2.34
CA THR A 231 -21.88 0.34 -1.04
C THR A 231 -22.25 1.80 -0.71
N LEU A 232 -21.39 2.77 -1.08
CA LEU A 232 -21.64 4.19 -0.99
C LEU A 232 -22.79 4.61 -1.94
N GLU A 233 -22.72 4.19 -3.21
CA GLU A 233 -23.75 4.49 -4.24
C GLU A 233 -25.13 3.95 -3.84
N ALA A 234 -25.17 2.80 -3.17
CA ALA A 234 -26.39 2.20 -2.65
C ALA A 234 -26.93 2.88 -1.38
N GLY A 235 -26.17 3.82 -0.76
CA GLY A 235 -26.56 4.51 0.46
C GLY A 235 -26.44 3.66 1.75
N ASN A 236 -25.82 2.48 1.69
CA ASN A 236 -25.63 1.61 2.85
C ASN A 236 -24.54 2.14 3.80
N ILE A 237 -23.61 2.93 3.27
CA ILE A 237 -22.65 3.75 4.00
C ILE A 237 -22.69 5.16 3.40
N GLN A 238 -22.38 6.19 4.21
CA GLN A 238 -22.36 7.57 3.77
C GLN A 238 -20.93 8.11 3.59
N GLY A 239 -19.93 7.31 3.90
CA GLY A 239 -18.51 7.59 3.68
C GLY A 239 -17.67 6.36 3.97
N TYR A 240 -16.39 6.45 3.70
CA TYR A 240 -15.44 5.36 3.97
C TYR A 240 -14.00 5.85 3.99
N CYS A 241 -13.10 5.03 4.57
CA CYS A 241 -11.67 5.10 4.33
C CYS A 241 -11.21 3.84 3.60
N VAL A 242 -10.54 4.01 2.46
CA VAL A 242 -10.08 2.90 1.62
C VAL A 242 -8.81 3.28 0.84
N GLY A 243 -8.00 2.29 0.49
CA GLY A 243 -6.88 2.44 -0.44
C GLY A 243 -7.33 2.62 -1.89
N GLU A 244 -6.42 3.13 -2.71
CA GLU A 244 -6.68 3.29 -4.14
C GLU A 244 -6.78 1.94 -4.88
N PRO A 245 -7.59 1.89 -5.98
CA PRO A 245 -8.15 3.02 -6.73
C PRO A 245 -9.60 3.39 -6.35
N TRP A 246 -10.09 2.98 -5.20
CA TRP A 246 -11.53 3.00 -4.91
C TRP A 246 -12.05 4.39 -4.53
N ASN A 247 -11.20 5.33 -4.06
CA ASN A 247 -11.59 6.74 -3.94
C ASN A 247 -11.68 7.38 -5.33
N GLN A 248 -10.68 7.16 -6.19
CA GLN A 248 -10.72 7.65 -7.57
C GLN A 248 -11.87 7.06 -8.39
N GLN A 249 -12.29 5.83 -8.09
CA GLN A 249 -13.47 5.23 -8.70
C GLN A 249 -14.75 5.97 -8.30
N ALA A 250 -14.88 6.42 -7.04
CA ALA A 250 -16.03 7.22 -6.62
C ALA A 250 -16.04 8.59 -7.28
N VAL A 251 -14.89 9.25 -7.40
CA VAL A 251 -14.74 10.53 -8.12
C VAL A 251 -15.09 10.36 -9.60
N ALA A 252 -14.55 9.34 -10.26
CA ALA A 252 -14.80 9.07 -11.68
C ALA A 252 -16.29 8.83 -11.97
N LYS A 253 -17.00 8.13 -11.07
CA LYS A 253 -18.44 7.91 -11.14
C LYS A 253 -19.28 9.12 -10.71
N GLY A 254 -18.69 10.11 -10.06
CA GLY A 254 -19.41 11.26 -9.50
C GLY A 254 -20.35 10.92 -8.34
N ILE A 255 -20.01 9.91 -7.53
CA ILE A 255 -20.84 9.40 -6.41
C ILE A 255 -20.30 9.79 -5.04
N GLY A 256 -19.09 10.35 -4.95
CA GLY A 256 -18.48 10.74 -3.70
C GLY A 256 -17.30 11.69 -3.89
N VAL A 257 -16.94 12.35 -2.80
CA VAL A 257 -15.89 13.37 -2.72
C VAL A 257 -14.88 12.95 -1.65
N PRO A 258 -13.61 12.69 -2.00
CA PRO A 258 -12.55 12.58 -1.02
C PRO A 258 -12.39 13.89 -0.25
N VAL A 259 -12.40 13.83 1.07
CA VAL A 259 -12.27 15.01 1.95
C VAL A 259 -10.87 15.18 2.50
N THR A 260 -10.14 14.06 2.64
CA THR A 260 -8.74 14.06 3.07
C THR A 260 -8.04 12.79 2.62
N THR A 261 -6.72 12.81 2.60
CA THR A 261 -5.89 11.64 2.38
C THR A 261 -5.22 11.21 3.68
N ASN A 262 -4.78 9.95 3.75
CA ASN A 262 -4.04 9.51 4.92
C ASN A 262 -2.66 10.20 5.05
N TYR A 263 -2.06 10.65 3.94
CA TYR A 263 -0.89 11.53 3.96
C TYR A 263 -1.16 12.81 4.79
N ASP A 264 -2.36 13.35 4.70
CA ASP A 264 -2.77 14.54 5.47
C ASP A 264 -3.13 14.21 6.93
N VAL A 265 -3.63 12.98 7.19
CA VAL A 265 -3.93 12.53 8.57
C VAL A 265 -2.65 12.24 9.34
N TRP A 266 -1.70 11.55 8.71
CA TRP A 266 -0.37 11.26 9.22
C TRP A 266 0.60 11.12 8.04
N LYS A 267 1.45 12.09 7.85
CA LYS A 267 2.39 12.14 6.73
C LYS A 267 3.37 10.96 6.74
N ASN A 268 3.52 10.31 5.60
CA ASN A 268 4.38 9.15 5.40
C ASN A 268 4.06 7.99 6.38
N ASN A 269 2.77 7.75 6.60
CA ASN A 269 2.30 6.62 7.40
C ASN A 269 2.54 5.29 6.67
N PRO A 270 2.88 4.21 7.41
CA PRO A 270 3.02 2.86 6.84
C PRO A 270 1.63 2.27 6.55
N GLU A 271 1.44 1.75 5.34
CA GLU A 271 0.12 1.23 4.98
C GLU A 271 0.12 -0.29 4.86
N LYS A 272 1.00 -0.89 4.05
CA LYS A 272 1.07 -2.33 3.84
C LYS A 272 2.45 -2.88 4.16
N VAL A 273 2.46 -4.17 4.48
CA VAL A 273 3.68 -4.94 4.68
C VAL A 273 3.61 -6.26 3.91
N PHE A 274 4.75 -6.82 3.54
CA PHE A 274 4.83 -8.20 3.11
C PHE A 274 4.96 -9.09 4.34
N GLY A 275 3.92 -9.89 4.61
CA GLY A 275 3.83 -10.73 5.80
C GLY A 275 4.01 -12.22 5.50
N VAL A 276 4.76 -12.91 6.35
CA VAL A 276 4.95 -14.37 6.35
C VAL A 276 4.78 -14.91 7.77
N THR A 277 4.53 -16.21 7.94
CA THR A 277 4.62 -16.80 9.29
C THR A 277 6.08 -16.85 9.73
N LYS A 278 6.33 -16.68 11.05
CA LYS A 278 7.68 -16.85 11.61
C LYS A 278 8.25 -18.23 11.33
N GLN A 279 7.39 -19.26 11.37
CA GLN A 279 7.78 -20.63 11.03
C GLN A 279 8.28 -20.73 9.60
N TRP A 280 7.54 -20.18 8.63
CA TRP A 280 7.95 -20.21 7.23
C TRP A 280 9.31 -19.51 7.02
N ALA A 281 9.49 -18.34 7.66
CA ALA A 281 10.74 -17.59 7.57
C ALA A 281 11.93 -18.36 8.17
N ASP A 282 11.72 -19.09 9.27
CA ASP A 282 12.76 -19.92 9.90
C ASP A 282 13.12 -21.15 9.07
N GLU A 283 12.15 -21.73 8.36
CA GLU A 283 12.33 -22.88 7.49
C GLU A 283 12.91 -22.50 6.13
N ASN A 284 12.78 -21.23 5.69
CA ASN A 284 13.16 -20.76 4.37
C ASN A 284 13.97 -19.43 4.41
N PRO A 285 15.07 -19.35 5.16
CA PRO A 285 15.78 -18.07 5.35
C PRO A 285 16.38 -17.51 4.06
N GLN A 286 16.98 -18.34 3.19
CA GLN A 286 17.58 -17.86 1.94
C GLN A 286 16.50 -17.46 0.93
N THR A 287 15.41 -18.23 0.87
CA THR A 287 14.24 -17.91 0.06
C THR A 287 13.62 -16.58 0.51
N HIS A 288 13.51 -16.33 1.83
CA HIS A 288 12.99 -15.07 2.36
C HIS A 288 13.87 -13.88 1.95
N LEU A 289 15.21 -14.01 2.04
CA LEU A 289 16.13 -12.97 1.56
C LEU A 289 15.96 -12.69 0.07
N ALA A 290 15.85 -13.72 -0.76
CA ALA A 290 15.60 -13.58 -2.20
C ALA A 290 14.29 -12.84 -2.49
N VAL A 291 13.22 -13.15 -1.74
CA VAL A 291 11.93 -12.44 -1.85
C VAL A 291 12.09 -10.96 -1.49
N ILE A 292 12.76 -10.64 -0.38
CA ILE A 292 12.97 -9.24 0.06
C ILE A 292 13.81 -8.47 -0.96
N LYS A 293 14.88 -9.07 -1.53
CA LYS A 293 15.67 -8.47 -2.62
C LYS A 293 14.77 -8.08 -3.80
N ALA A 294 13.95 -9.01 -4.29
CA ALA A 294 13.05 -8.77 -5.42
C ALA A 294 12.03 -7.65 -5.13
N LEU A 295 11.50 -7.60 -3.90
CA LEU A 295 10.55 -6.55 -3.49
C LEU A 295 11.21 -5.17 -3.37
N ILE A 296 12.46 -5.09 -2.88
CA ILE A 296 13.24 -3.83 -2.86
C ILE A 296 13.44 -3.31 -4.28
N MET A 297 13.84 -4.18 -5.23
CA MET A 297 14.00 -3.81 -6.64
C MET A 297 12.69 -3.32 -7.26
N ALA A 298 11.57 -3.95 -6.94
CA ALA A 298 10.24 -3.53 -7.41
C ALA A 298 9.83 -2.16 -6.85
N GLY A 299 10.07 -1.92 -5.56
CA GLY A 299 9.85 -0.62 -4.93
C GLY A 299 10.68 0.47 -5.58
N GLN A 300 11.98 0.23 -5.79
CA GLN A 300 12.91 1.15 -6.46
C GLN A 300 12.43 1.47 -7.88
N TRP A 301 12.05 0.46 -8.66
CA TRP A 301 11.52 0.63 -10.01
C TRP A 301 10.23 1.46 -10.01
N LEU A 302 9.35 1.24 -9.05
CA LEU A 302 8.11 2.00 -8.92
C LEU A 302 8.36 3.49 -8.66
N ASP A 303 9.35 3.85 -7.86
CA ASP A 303 9.65 5.24 -7.48
C ASP A 303 10.77 5.89 -8.31
N GLU A 304 11.20 5.22 -9.39
CA GLU A 304 12.18 5.77 -10.30
C GLU A 304 11.70 7.08 -10.93
N THR A 305 12.59 8.08 -10.95
CA THR A 305 12.29 9.41 -11.50
C THR A 305 13.29 9.80 -12.58
N ASP A 306 12.85 10.63 -13.50
CA ASP A 306 13.75 11.34 -14.43
C ASP A 306 14.48 12.50 -13.72
N ASP A 307 15.35 13.19 -14.46
CA ASP A 307 16.14 14.34 -13.97
C ASP A 307 15.26 15.52 -13.48
N ASN A 308 13.97 15.55 -13.82
CA ASN A 308 13.00 16.55 -13.38
C ASN A 308 12.17 16.08 -12.17
N GLY A 309 12.45 14.89 -11.63
CA GLY A 309 11.71 14.28 -10.52
C GLY A 309 10.37 13.65 -10.89
N LYS A 310 10.09 13.47 -12.19
CA LYS A 310 8.85 12.83 -12.65
C LYS A 310 8.98 11.32 -12.57
N LEU A 311 7.99 10.66 -11.99
CA LEU A 311 7.86 9.20 -11.92
C LEU A 311 7.74 8.60 -13.33
N VAL A 312 8.71 7.77 -13.73
CA VAL A 312 8.83 7.29 -15.12
C VAL A 312 8.10 5.96 -15.35
N ASN A 313 7.97 5.11 -14.34
CA ASN A 313 7.43 3.75 -14.47
C ASN A 313 5.97 3.60 -14.00
N ARG A 314 5.42 4.61 -13.33
CA ARG A 314 4.09 4.53 -12.71
C ARG A 314 2.94 4.35 -13.71
N GLU A 315 3.07 4.87 -14.93
CA GLU A 315 2.05 4.66 -15.98
C GLU A 315 2.05 3.21 -16.48
N GLU A 316 3.24 2.59 -16.62
CA GLU A 316 3.35 1.16 -16.94
C GLU A 316 2.78 0.30 -15.80
N ALA A 317 3.13 0.62 -14.55
CA ALA A 317 2.57 -0.06 -13.38
C ALA A 317 1.03 0.02 -13.34
N ALA A 318 0.45 1.19 -13.61
CA ALA A 318 -1.00 1.36 -13.68
C ALA A 318 -1.64 0.47 -14.77
N ARG A 319 -0.99 0.33 -15.94
CA ARG A 319 -1.46 -0.59 -17.00
C ARG A 319 -1.41 -2.05 -16.56
N ILE A 320 -0.36 -2.46 -15.89
CA ILE A 320 -0.21 -3.81 -15.36
C ILE A 320 -1.31 -4.07 -14.34
N LEU A 321 -1.48 -3.18 -13.37
CA LEU A 321 -2.48 -3.31 -12.30
C LEU A 321 -3.92 -3.29 -12.82
N SER A 322 -4.21 -2.64 -13.96
CA SER A 322 -5.57 -2.59 -14.53
C SER A 322 -6.03 -3.92 -15.13
N ARG A 323 -5.14 -4.89 -15.31
CA ARG A 323 -5.53 -6.23 -15.78
C ARG A 323 -6.47 -6.90 -14.77
N SER A 324 -7.38 -7.74 -15.27
CA SER A 324 -8.42 -8.42 -14.48
C SER A 324 -7.88 -9.39 -13.43
N ASP A 325 -6.71 -9.96 -13.66
CA ASP A 325 -5.99 -10.85 -12.75
C ASP A 325 -5.35 -10.13 -11.57
N TYR A 326 -5.16 -8.81 -11.68
CA TYR A 326 -4.66 -7.95 -10.60
C TYR A 326 -5.79 -7.09 -10.00
N VAL A 327 -5.63 -5.76 -9.96
CA VAL A 327 -6.64 -4.86 -9.37
C VAL A 327 -7.93 -4.88 -10.20
N GLY A 328 -7.80 -4.81 -11.54
CA GLY A 328 -8.93 -4.95 -12.46
C GLY A 328 -9.86 -3.74 -12.51
N ALA A 329 -9.46 -2.59 -11.97
CA ALA A 329 -10.14 -1.33 -12.17
C ALA A 329 -9.71 -0.68 -13.50
N ASP A 330 -10.47 0.31 -13.96
CA ASP A 330 -10.16 1.05 -15.18
C ASP A 330 -8.76 1.69 -15.09
N PHE A 331 -8.00 1.61 -16.19
CA PHE A 331 -6.64 2.16 -16.25
C PHE A 331 -6.58 3.64 -15.89
N ASP A 332 -7.51 4.46 -16.41
CA ASP A 332 -7.52 5.89 -16.13
C ASP A 332 -7.82 6.20 -14.64
N VAL A 333 -8.63 5.36 -14.00
CA VAL A 333 -8.92 5.45 -12.57
C VAL A 333 -7.66 5.11 -11.73
N ILE A 334 -6.98 4.01 -12.04
CA ILE A 334 -5.73 3.62 -11.36
C ILE A 334 -4.66 4.69 -11.57
N ARG A 335 -4.49 5.17 -12.81
CA ARG A 335 -3.49 6.16 -13.17
C ARG A 335 -3.63 7.46 -12.38
N ASN A 336 -4.86 7.85 -12.03
CA ASN A 336 -5.13 9.12 -11.36
C ASN A 336 -4.35 9.30 -10.05
N SER A 337 -4.17 8.23 -9.25
CA SER A 337 -3.45 8.27 -7.97
C SER A 337 -2.03 7.71 -8.03
N MET A 338 -1.71 6.93 -9.08
CA MET A 338 -0.40 6.29 -9.22
C MET A 338 0.67 7.21 -9.81
N THR A 339 0.31 8.30 -10.48
CA THR A 339 1.24 9.12 -11.27
C THR A 339 1.59 10.48 -10.65
N GLY A 340 1.45 10.61 -9.31
CA GLY A 340 1.78 11.83 -8.57
C GLY A 340 0.68 12.88 -8.58
N PHE A 341 -0.54 12.48 -8.89
CA PHE A 341 -1.72 13.32 -8.84
C PHE A 341 -2.82 12.65 -8.02
N PHE A 342 -3.80 13.48 -7.57
CA PHE A 342 -5.00 13.00 -6.92
C PHE A 342 -6.18 13.90 -7.31
N TYR A 343 -7.35 13.30 -7.57
CA TYR A 343 -8.55 14.04 -7.88
C TYR A 343 -9.48 14.03 -6.65
N PHE A 344 -9.75 15.20 -6.09
CA PHE A 344 -10.77 15.37 -5.05
C PHE A 344 -12.17 15.47 -5.64
N GLN A 345 -12.27 16.04 -6.83
CA GLN A 345 -13.47 16.06 -7.67
C GLN A 345 -13.07 15.90 -9.14
N GLN A 346 -14.00 15.64 -10.04
CA GLN A 346 -13.69 15.48 -11.48
C GLN A 346 -12.96 16.71 -12.07
N THR A 347 -13.17 17.88 -11.48
CA THR A 347 -12.57 19.16 -11.89
C THR A 347 -11.47 19.65 -10.94
N ASP A 348 -11.26 18.98 -9.79
CA ASP A 348 -10.23 19.34 -8.80
C ASP A 348 -9.11 18.29 -8.79
N LYS A 349 -8.17 18.48 -9.70
CA LYS A 349 -6.94 17.67 -9.80
C LYS A 349 -5.79 18.39 -9.11
N ARG A 350 -5.07 17.72 -8.24
CA ARG A 350 -3.90 18.25 -7.52
C ARG A 350 -2.66 17.40 -7.68
N GLU A 351 -1.50 18.05 -7.65
CA GLU A 351 -0.22 17.37 -7.55
C GLU A 351 -0.03 16.86 -6.12
N MET A 352 0.22 15.56 -5.98
CA MET A 352 0.49 14.87 -4.73
C MET A 352 1.52 13.77 -5.00
N PRO A 353 2.80 14.14 -5.21
CA PRO A 353 3.84 13.19 -5.65
C PRO A 353 4.13 12.10 -4.62
N ASP A 354 3.86 12.35 -3.34
CA ASP A 354 4.06 11.43 -2.24
C ASP A 354 2.75 10.82 -1.71
N PHE A 355 1.65 10.92 -2.49
CA PHE A 355 0.38 10.29 -2.11
C PHE A 355 0.50 8.77 -1.97
N ASN A 356 1.29 8.13 -2.81
CA ASN A 356 1.59 6.70 -2.74
C ASN A 356 3.08 6.47 -3.03
N VAL A 357 3.82 6.04 -2.03
CA VAL A 357 5.27 5.88 -2.04
C VAL A 357 5.62 4.40 -1.87
N PHE A 358 6.56 3.89 -2.68
CA PHE A 358 6.97 2.48 -2.64
C PHE A 358 8.45 2.26 -2.32
N PHE A 359 9.26 3.34 -2.32
CA PHE A 359 10.69 3.25 -2.03
C PHE A 359 11.25 4.48 -1.34
N LYS A 360 10.86 5.70 -1.76
CA LYS A 360 11.32 6.96 -1.15
C LYS A 360 11.03 7.00 0.35
N HIS A 361 11.72 7.90 1.07
CA HIS A 361 11.52 8.16 2.49
C HIS A 361 11.72 6.91 3.36
N ASP A 362 12.68 6.07 3.00
CA ASP A 362 12.97 4.79 3.68
C ASP A 362 11.72 3.90 3.83
N CYS A 363 10.81 3.99 2.85
CA CYS A 363 9.51 3.33 2.82
C CYS A 363 9.62 1.83 3.10
N THR A 364 10.57 1.17 2.44
CA THR A 364 10.69 -0.29 2.45
C THR A 364 11.27 -0.88 3.73
N TYR A 365 11.88 -0.04 4.56
CA TYR A 365 12.43 -0.46 5.85
C TYR A 365 11.33 -0.68 6.89
N PRO A 366 11.28 -1.85 7.56
CA PRO A 366 10.23 -2.17 8.54
C PRO A 366 10.57 -1.55 9.91
N TRP A 367 10.13 -0.32 10.13
CA TRP A 367 10.42 0.45 11.34
C TRP A 367 9.71 -0.10 12.58
N TYR A 368 10.42 -0.29 13.68
CA TYR A 368 9.79 -0.64 14.97
C TYR A 368 8.81 0.41 15.45
N SER A 369 9.09 1.69 15.20
CA SER A 369 8.17 2.80 15.52
C SER A 369 6.80 2.63 14.85
N ASP A 370 6.75 2.12 13.62
CA ASP A 370 5.48 1.87 12.93
C ASP A 370 4.67 0.79 13.66
N GLY A 371 5.34 -0.30 14.05
CA GLY A 371 4.71 -1.34 14.87
C GLY A 371 4.21 -0.84 16.23
N VAL A 372 4.97 0.03 16.88
CA VAL A 372 4.56 0.68 18.14
C VAL A 372 3.32 1.55 17.93
N TRP A 373 3.23 2.31 16.82
CA TRP A 373 2.05 3.12 16.52
C TRP A 373 0.79 2.26 16.44
N PHE A 374 0.80 1.16 15.69
CA PHE A 374 -0.34 0.25 15.61
C PHE A 374 -0.76 -0.28 16.99
N LEU A 375 0.19 -0.64 17.84
CA LEU A 375 -0.10 -1.08 19.21
C LEU A 375 -0.73 0.04 20.05
N THR A 376 -0.30 1.29 19.89
CA THR A 376 -0.92 2.42 20.58
C THR A 376 -2.35 2.65 20.09
N GLN A 377 -2.63 2.55 18.78
CA GLN A 377 -4.00 2.65 18.27
C GLN A 377 -4.89 1.49 18.75
N MET A 378 -4.36 0.25 18.78
CA MET A 378 -5.07 -0.90 19.36
C MET A 378 -5.41 -0.67 20.83
N ARG A 379 -4.50 -0.08 21.60
CA ARG A 379 -4.77 0.29 23.00
C ARG A 379 -5.77 1.46 23.09
N ARG A 380 -5.55 2.53 22.32
CA ARG A 380 -6.42 3.71 22.29
C ARG A 380 -7.87 3.34 22.07
N TRP A 381 -8.14 2.42 21.15
CA TRP A 381 -9.50 2.06 20.73
C TRP A 381 -10.06 0.81 21.44
N GLY A 382 -9.34 0.24 22.43
CA GLY A 382 -9.84 -0.83 23.30
C GLY A 382 -9.64 -2.26 22.78
N GLN A 383 -8.95 -2.47 21.67
CA GLN A 383 -8.58 -3.81 21.18
C GLN A 383 -7.56 -4.48 22.13
N ILE A 384 -6.66 -3.70 22.70
CA ILE A 384 -5.84 -4.09 23.86
C ILE A 384 -6.55 -3.56 25.11
N THR A 385 -7.19 -4.45 25.85
CA THR A 385 -8.07 -4.08 26.98
C THR A 385 -7.30 -3.65 28.23
N GLU A 386 -6.12 -4.23 28.46
CA GLU A 386 -5.34 -3.99 29.67
C GLU A 386 -4.20 -3.00 29.40
N PRO A 387 -3.91 -2.05 30.31
CA PRO A 387 -2.75 -1.19 30.23
C PRO A 387 -1.44 -1.98 30.10
N LYS A 388 -0.51 -1.47 29.31
CA LYS A 388 0.79 -2.10 29.09
C LYS A 388 1.91 -1.08 29.35
N PRO A 389 3.07 -1.51 29.91
CA PRO A 389 4.22 -0.62 30.04
C PRO A 389 4.88 -0.37 28.68
N ASP A 390 5.64 0.73 28.55
CA ASP A 390 6.38 1.08 27.32
C ASP A 390 7.20 -0.11 26.77
N ALA A 391 7.89 -0.84 27.64
CA ALA A 391 8.70 -1.99 27.23
C ALA A 391 7.91 -3.05 26.46
N TRP A 392 6.63 -3.26 26.80
CA TRP A 392 5.79 -4.23 26.12
C TRP A 392 5.53 -3.85 24.65
N TYR A 393 5.33 -2.55 24.36
CA TYR A 393 5.13 -2.06 23.00
C TYR A 393 6.37 -2.31 22.15
N HIS A 394 7.55 -1.99 22.68
CA HIS A 394 8.84 -2.21 22.01
C HIS A 394 9.14 -3.69 21.76
N GLU A 395 8.98 -4.53 22.79
CA GLU A 395 9.20 -5.96 22.66
C GLU A 395 8.24 -6.63 21.69
N THR A 396 6.97 -6.16 21.64
CA THR A 396 5.99 -6.69 20.73
C THR A 396 6.26 -6.27 19.30
N ALA A 397 6.61 -5.01 19.05
CA ALA A 397 7.01 -4.53 17.73
C ALA A 397 8.20 -5.30 17.19
N LYS A 398 9.25 -5.52 18.01
CA LYS A 398 10.45 -6.29 17.65
C LYS A 398 10.19 -7.78 17.36
N LYS A 399 9.12 -8.36 17.89
CA LYS A 399 8.72 -9.73 17.53
C LYS A 399 8.15 -9.83 16.13
N VAL A 400 7.62 -8.75 15.60
CA VAL A 400 6.90 -8.72 14.31
C VAL A 400 7.73 -8.11 13.20
N TYR A 401 8.31 -6.94 13.44
CA TYR A 401 9.12 -6.22 12.46
C TYR A 401 10.56 -6.71 12.52
N GLN A 402 11.13 -7.13 11.38
CA GLN A 402 12.44 -7.80 11.29
C GLN A 402 13.39 -7.02 10.37
N PRO A 403 13.85 -5.81 10.79
CA PRO A 403 14.72 -4.99 9.96
C PRO A 403 16.07 -5.64 9.66
N GLU A 404 16.53 -6.59 10.46
CA GLU A 404 17.79 -7.30 10.24
C GLU A 404 17.75 -8.10 8.92
N ILE A 405 16.61 -8.75 8.61
CA ILE A 405 16.44 -9.49 7.35
C ILE A 405 16.43 -8.52 6.16
N TYR A 406 15.75 -7.35 6.31
CA TYR A 406 15.76 -6.31 5.30
C TYR A 406 17.19 -5.80 5.02
N LEU A 407 17.96 -5.49 6.07
CA LEU A 407 19.33 -4.98 5.96
C LEU A 407 20.26 -6.00 5.30
N GLU A 408 20.09 -7.30 5.59
CA GLU A 408 20.87 -8.37 4.95
C GLU A 408 20.57 -8.43 3.45
N ALA A 409 19.29 -8.44 3.06
CA ALA A 409 18.88 -8.42 1.65
C ALA A 409 19.36 -7.13 0.93
N ALA A 410 19.23 -5.97 1.56
CA ALA A 410 19.70 -4.70 1.03
C ALA A 410 21.22 -4.69 0.85
N ARG A 411 22.00 -5.26 1.80
CA ARG A 411 23.46 -5.38 1.66
C ARG A 411 23.85 -6.20 0.44
N MET A 412 23.16 -7.31 0.19
CA MET A 412 23.39 -8.12 -1.00
C MET A 412 23.16 -7.32 -2.28
N LEU A 413 22.08 -6.54 -2.36
CA LEU A 413 21.80 -5.68 -3.52
C LEU A 413 22.84 -4.58 -3.71
N VAL A 414 23.35 -3.99 -2.62
CA VAL A 414 24.44 -3.00 -2.68
C VAL A 414 25.72 -3.64 -3.20
N ASP A 415 26.09 -4.83 -2.69
CA ASP A 415 27.27 -5.58 -3.13
C ASP A 415 27.17 -6.03 -4.60
N GLU A 416 25.95 -6.28 -5.09
CA GLU A 416 25.65 -6.57 -6.50
C GLU A 416 25.59 -5.32 -7.38
N GLY A 417 25.63 -4.10 -6.80
CA GLY A 417 25.52 -2.83 -7.51
C GLY A 417 24.11 -2.52 -8.05
N LEU A 418 23.09 -3.14 -7.46
CA LEU A 418 21.67 -2.99 -7.81
C LEU A 418 20.93 -1.99 -6.90
N LEU A 419 21.55 -1.61 -5.79
CA LEU A 419 21.02 -0.63 -4.84
C LEU A 419 22.13 0.31 -4.40
N ASP A 420 21.86 1.62 -4.37
CA ASP A 420 22.79 2.59 -3.85
C ASP A 420 22.85 2.52 -2.31
N GLU A 421 24.07 2.55 -1.75
CA GLU A 421 24.28 2.42 -0.31
C GLU A 421 23.60 3.54 0.52
N ASP A 422 23.52 4.75 -0.05
CA ASP A 422 22.88 5.92 0.58
C ASP A 422 21.33 5.85 0.62
N LYS A 423 20.73 4.84 -0.01
CA LYS A 423 19.27 4.58 -0.02
C LYS A 423 18.81 3.66 1.11
N VAL A 424 19.70 3.25 1.99
CA VAL A 424 19.38 2.30 3.06
C VAL A 424 19.74 2.92 4.41
N PRO A 425 18.83 2.89 5.40
CA PRO A 425 19.06 3.50 6.71
C PRO A 425 19.93 2.58 7.62
N TRP A 426 21.23 2.43 7.31
CA TRP A 426 22.13 1.53 8.00
C TRP A 426 22.34 1.85 9.50
N ASP A 427 22.41 3.14 9.83
CA ASP A 427 22.78 3.63 11.15
C ASP A 427 21.56 3.98 12.02
N THR A 428 20.51 3.14 11.97
CA THR A 428 19.29 3.36 12.75
C THR A 428 19.13 2.33 13.87
N ASP A 429 18.46 2.72 14.96
CA ASP A 429 18.00 1.81 16.00
C ASP A 429 16.58 1.24 15.71
N GLY A 430 16.07 1.46 14.51
CA GLY A 430 14.76 1.00 14.06
C GLY A 430 13.59 1.93 14.44
N TYR A 431 13.88 3.13 14.94
CA TYR A 431 12.86 4.12 15.29
C TYR A 431 13.02 5.38 14.43
N LYS A 432 11.92 5.78 13.78
CA LYS A 432 11.84 7.08 13.10
C LYS A 432 12.01 8.23 14.09
N GLN A 433 12.47 9.37 13.62
CA GLN A 433 12.52 10.58 14.45
C GLN A 433 11.09 10.97 14.89
N PRO A 434 10.92 11.57 16.07
CA PRO A 434 9.64 12.11 16.50
C PRO A 434 9.07 13.06 15.47
N THR A 435 7.75 12.99 15.24
CA THR A 435 7.04 13.84 14.27
C THR A 435 5.75 14.37 14.86
N ASP A 436 5.38 15.61 14.50
CA ASP A 436 4.09 16.25 14.77
C ASP A 436 3.26 16.42 13.48
N GLU A 437 3.68 15.78 12.40
CA GLU A 437 3.00 15.82 11.11
C GLU A 437 1.73 14.94 11.09
N PHE A 438 0.88 15.15 12.11
CA PHE A 438 -0.47 14.62 12.24
C PHE A 438 -1.49 15.74 12.07
N ILE A 439 -2.70 15.41 11.61
CA ILE A 439 -3.77 16.38 11.37
C ILE A 439 -4.11 17.25 12.59
N ASP A 440 -3.88 16.75 13.80
CA ASP A 440 -4.10 17.46 15.08
C ASP A 440 -2.81 18.01 15.70
N GLY A 441 -1.65 17.83 15.07
CA GLY A 441 -0.35 18.30 15.53
C GLY A 441 0.18 17.59 16.79
N ILE A 442 -0.41 16.46 17.18
CA ILE A 442 0.09 15.66 18.31
C ILE A 442 1.41 15.00 17.92
N THR A 443 2.46 15.25 18.72
CA THR A 443 3.77 14.64 18.49
C THR A 443 3.75 13.15 18.80
N TYR A 444 4.15 12.33 17.82
CA TYR A 444 4.43 10.90 17.99
C TYR A 444 5.93 10.65 18.11
N ASP A 445 6.34 10.04 19.20
CA ASP A 445 7.66 9.46 19.41
C ASP A 445 7.49 7.95 19.65
N GLY A 446 7.93 7.13 18.69
CA GLY A 446 7.83 5.68 18.80
C GLY A 446 8.54 5.09 20.03
N LYS A 447 9.44 5.85 20.65
CA LYS A 447 10.13 5.46 21.90
C LYS A 447 9.32 5.74 23.16
N LYS A 448 8.19 6.48 23.04
CA LYS A 448 7.36 6.93 24.17
C LYS A 448 5.86 6.66 23.95
N PRO A 449 5.45 5.42 23.77
CA PRO A 449 4.06 5.08 23.44
C PRO A 449 3.02 5.56 24.46
N LEU A 450 3.34 5.51 25.75
CA LEU A 450 2.41 5.98 26.80
C LEU A 450 2.29 7.50 26.85
N GLU A 451 3.33 8.25 26.49
CA GLU A 451 3.27 9.71 26.37
C GLU A 451 2.37 10.10 25.23
N TYR A 452 2.48 9.43 24.08
CA TYR A 452 1.61 9.62 22.92
C TYR A 452 0.14 9.28 23.21
N LEU A 453 -0.15 8.15 23.90
CA LEU A 453 -1.51 7.80 24.30
C LEU A 453 -2.17 8.87 25.17
N LYS A 454 -1.43 9.45 26.13
CA LYS A 454 -1.92 10.51 27.03
C LYS A 454 -2.24 11.82 26.33
N ALA A 455 -1.64 12.09 25.19
CA ALA A 455 -1.86 13.34 24.43
C ALA A 455 -3.25 13.41 23.79
N HIS A 456 -3.90 12.28 23.54
CA HIS A 456 -5.22 12.24 22.89
C HIS A 456 -6.37 12.62 23.84
N GLN A 457 -7.40 13.28 23.30
CA GLN A 457 -8.61 13.62 24.06
C GLN A 457 -9.58 12.45 24.15
N ILE A 458 -9.77 11.69 23.05
CA ILE A 458 -10.69 10.57 22.92
C ILE A 458 -9.91 9.25 22.87
N GLY A 459 -10.37 8.24 23.60
CA GLY A 459 -9.80 6.90 23.67
C GLY A 459 -9.08 6.63 24.99
N ASN A 460 -8.56 5.39 25.18
CA ASN A 460 -7.76 5.00 26.34
C ASN A 460 -6.40 5.71 26.33
N LYS A 461 -5.96 6.17 27.49
CA LYS A 461 -4.77 7.03 27.65
C LYS A 461 -3.62 6.37 28.41
N ASP A 462 -3.72 5.10 28.78
CA ASP A 462 -2.77 4.36 29.63
C ASP A 462 -2.39 2.97 29.08
#